data_22dec38d820c1a3ee2048d6cf4069516
#
_entry.id   22dec38d820c1a3ee2048d6cf4069516
#
_cell.length_a   1.000
_cell.length_b   1.000
_cell.length_c   1.000
_cell.angle_alpha   90.00
_cell.angle_beta   90.00
_cell.angle_gamma   90.00
#
_symmetry.space_group_name_H-M   'P 1'
#
loop_
_entity.id
_entity.type
_entity.pdbx_description
1 polymer ?
#
loop_
_entity_poly.entity_id
_entity_poly.type
_entity_poly.pdbx_seq_one_letter_code
_entity_poly.pdbx_strand_id
1 'polypeptide(L)'
;MHLPDKAIDAMDEAGSMIRLASPSVRKHGNVVGPDDIAAVVSKMTGIPVSRVAQSEGNRLLGMQARLQERVIGQDDAVDKVVRAIRRNRAGLKDPHRPIGTFLFFGPTGVGKTQLAKCLAEYLFDSEDNMIRIDMSEYTEKFTASRLIGAPPGYVGHGEGGQLSEQVRRKPYSVVLLDEIEKAHPAIFNLLL
;
A
#
# COMPACT_ATOMS: atom_id res chain seq x y z
N MET A 1 10.21 14.61 -18.19
CA MET A 1 9.30 14.10 -19.23
C MET A 1 7.91 14.64 -18.98
N HIS A 2 7.31 15.25 -19.98
CA HIS A 2 5.97 15.83 -19.92
C HIS A 2 4.99 15.03 -20.78
N LEU A 3 3.67 15.22 -20.61
CA LEU A 3 2.70 14.82 -21.62
C LEU A 3 2.93 15.68 -22.87
N PRO A 4 2.92 15.10 -24.13
CA PRO A 4 2.39 13.77 -24.49
C PRO A 4 3.41 12.61 -24.46
N ASP A 5 4.71 12.84 -24.27
CA ASP A 5 5.76 11.82 -24.39
C ASP A 5 5.50 10.57 -23.55
N LYS A 6 5.09 10.74 -22.29
CA LYS A 6 4.74 9.61 -21.41
C LYS A 6 3.59 8.75 -21.92
N ALA A 7 2.64 9.36 -22.61
CA ALA A 7 1.50 8.62 -23.16
C ALA A 7 1.94 7.79 -24.37
N ILE A 8 2.84 8.33 -25.20
CA ILE A 8 3.41 7.64 -26.35
C ILE A 8 4.25 6.46 -25.88
N ASP A 9 5.12 6.65 -24.88
CA ASP A 9 5.93 5.59 -24.28
C ASP A 9 5.06 4.44 -23.73
N ALA A 10 3.96 4.77 -23.04
CA ALA A 10 3.05 3.75 -22.51
C ALA A 10 2.32 2.99 -23.63
N MET A 11 1.97 3.65 -24.74
CA MET A 11 1.35 3.01 -25.91
C MET A 11 2.33 2.09 -26.63
N ASP A 12 3.57 2.52 -26.83
CA ASP A 12 4.60 1.74 -27.49
C ASP A 12 4.98 0.50 -26.67
N GLU A 13 5.11 0.63 -25.37
CA GLU A 13 5.36 -0.50 -24.46
C GLU A 13 4.19 -1.49 -24.47
N ALA A 14 2.93 -1.00 -24.45
CA ALA A 14 1.74 -1.86 -24.55
C ALA A 14 1.69 -2.59 -25.89
N GLY A 15 1.99 -1.92 -26.99
CA GLY A 15 2.08 -2.53 -28.31
C GLY A 15 3.14 -3.62 -28.37
N SER A 16 4.30 -3.39 -27.76
CA SER A 16 5.40 -4.35 -27.67
C SER A 16 5.02 -5.57 -26.84
N MET A 17 4.37 -5.37 -25.69
CA MET A 17 3.88 -6.46 -24.83
C MET A 17 2.88 -7.36 -25.55
N ILE A 18 1.92 -6.80 -26.30
CA ILE A 18 0.95 -7.57 -27.08
C ILE A 18 1.63 -8.37 -28.18
N ARG A 19 2.61 -7.82 -28.88
CA ARG A 19 3.36 -8.52 -29.92
C ARG A 19 4.14 -9.72 -29.38
N LEU A 20 4.72 -9.58 -28.19
CA LEU A 20 5.49 -10.64 -27.52
C LEU A 20 4.59 -11.67 -26.80
N ALA A 21 3.34 -11.34 -26.51
CA ALA A 21 2.40 -12.27 -25.88
C ALA A 21 2.03 -13.42 -26.82
N SER A 22 1.90 -14.63 -26.26
CA SER A 22 1.43 -15.79 -27.03
C SER A 22 -0.01 -15.57 -27.52
N PRO A 23 -0.39 -16.15 -28.67
CA PRO A 23 -1.72 -16.00 -29.27
C PRO A 23 -2.87 -16.34 -28.28
N SER A 24 -2.66 -17.26 -27.36
CA SER A 24 -3.63 -17.68 -26.35
C SER A 24 -3.90 -16.63 -25.25
N VAL A 25 -3.01 -15.66 -25.08
CA VAL A 25 -3.12 -14.61 -24.04
C VAL A 25 -3.71 -13.30 -24.60
N ARG A 26 -3.76 -13.16 -25.92
CA ARG A 26 -4.24 -11.95 -26.60
C ARG A 26 -5.76 -11.84 -26.52
N LYS A 27 -6.29 -11.03 -25.60
CA LYS A 27 -7.75 -10.85 -25.45
C LYS A 27 -8.43 -10.16 -26.64
N HIS A 28 -7.71 -9.27 -27.34
CA HIS A 28 -8.25 -8.43 -28.41
C HIS A 28 -7.44 -8.53 -29.72
N GLY A 29 -6.78 -9.67 -29.97
CA GLY A 29 -5.90 -9.81 -31.12
C GLY A 29 -4.65 -8.94 -31.05
N ASN A 30 -4.38 -8.12 -32.06
CA ASN A 30 -3.23 -7.21 -32.10
C ASN A 30 -3.60 -5.76 -31.79
N VAL A 31 -4.76 -5.52 -31.17
CA VAL A 31 -5.24 -4.17 -30.83
C VAL A 31 -4.94 -3.90 -29.35
N VAL A 32 -4.29 -2.76 -29.09
CA VAL A 32 -4.03 -2.28 -27.72
C VAL A 32 -5.34 -1.76 -27.15
N GLY A 33 -5.79 -2.37 -26.04
CA GLY A 33 -6.97 -1.94 -25.31
C GLY A 33 -6.64 -1.13 -24.04
N PRO A 34 -7.66 -0.56 -23.39
CA PRO A 34 -7.46 0.17 -22.12
C PRO A 34 -6.81 -0.67 -21.02
N ASP A 35 -7.14 -1.96 -20.95
CA ASP A 35 -6.58 -2.88 -19.97
C ASP A 35 -5.07 -3.11 -20.18
N ASP A 36 -4.62 -3.13 -21.43
CA ASP A 36 -3.21 -3.30 -21.76
C ASP A 36 -2.41 -2.07 -21.36
N ILE A 37 -2.95 -0.88 -21.61
CA ILE A 37 -2.36 0.38 -21.14
C ILE A 37 -2.32 0.41 -19.61
N ALA A 38 -3.41 0.01 -18.95
CA ALA A 38 -3.46 -0.04 -17.50
C ALA A 38 -2.39 -0.97 -16.90
N ALA A 39 -2.16 -2.14 -17.53
CA ALA A 39 -1.12 -3.07 -17.11
C ALA A 39 0.29 -2.48 -17.29
N VAL A 40 0.57 -1.76 -18.37
CA VAL A 40 1.84 -1.08 -18.60
C VAL A 40 2.06 0.03 -17.58
N VAL A 41 1.07 0.90 -17.40
CA VAL A 41 1.14 2.00 -16.41
C VAL A 41 1.37 1.44 -15.02
N SER A 42 0.70 0.36 -14.66
CA SER A 42 0.90 -0.33 -13.38
C SER A 42 2.34 -0.82 -13.21
N LYS A 43 2.91 -1.44 -14.24
CA LYS A 43 4.30 -1.93 -14.25
C LYS A 43 5.31 -0.79 -14.13
N MET A 44 5.09 0.32 -14.83
CA MET A 44 5.98 1.49 -14.83
C MET A 44 5.93 2.28 -13.53
N THR A 45 4.76 2.37 -12.90
CA THR A 45 4.52 3.24 -11.73
C THR A 45 4.44 2.50 -10.41
N GLY A 46 4.27 1.17 -10.43
CA GLY A 46 3.95 0.38 -9.23
C GLY A 46 2.51 0.56 -8.73
N ILE A 47 1.66 1.29 -9.48
CA ILE A 47 0.24 1.47 -9.13
C ILE A 47 -0.53 0.22 -9.55
N PRO A 48 -1.30 -0.43 -8.65
CA PRO A 48 -2.09 -1.62 -8.99
C PRO A 48 -3.04 -1.41 -10.18
N VAL A 49 -3.12 -2.41 -11.08
CA VAL A 49 -3.97 -2.35 -12.30
C VAL A 49 -5.42 -2.00 -11.97
N SER A 50 -5.95 -2.55 -10.88
CA SER A 50 -7.30 -2.29 -10.41
C SER A 50 -7.58 -0.82 -10.11
N ARG A 51 -6.56 -0.04 -9.75
CA ARG A 51 -6.69 1.42 -9.56
C ARG A 51 -6.72 2.20 -10.85
N VAL A 52 -6.15 1.63 -11.92
CA VAL A 52 -6.10 2.29 -13.23
C VAL A 52 -7.37 1.98 -14.04
N ALA A 53 -7.91 0.76 -13.92
CA ALA A 53 -8.99 0.26 -14.77
C ALA A 53 -10.40 0.36 -14.18
N GLN A 54 -10.57 0.46 -12.85
CA GLN A 54 -11.89 0.47 -12.21
C GLN A 54 -12.22 1.81 -11.56
N SER A 55 -13.52 2.18 -11.57
CA SER A 55 -13.97 3.30 -10.77
C SER A 55 -13.78 2.96 -9.27
N GLU A 56 -12.98 3.75 -8.59
CA GLU A 56 -12.62 3.57 -7.18
C GLU A 56 -13.87 3.51 -6.25
N GLY A 57 -14.95 4.18 -6.67
CA GLY A 57 -16.21 4.21 -5.92
C GLY A 57 -16.85 2.84 -5.74
N ASN A 58 -16.92 2.01 -6.79
CA ASN A 58 -17.52 0.69 -6.70
C ASN A 58 -16.71 -0.27 -5.83
N ARG A 59 -15.37 -0.16 -5.84
CA ARG A 59 -14.50 -0.94 -4.96
C ARG A 59 -14.73 -0.57 -3.49
N LEU A 60 -14.81 0.71 -3.17
CA LEU A 60 -15.04 1.15 -1.80
C LEU A 60 -16.38 0.70 -1.24
N LEU A 61 -17.42 0.58 -2.09
CA LEU A 61 -18.72 0.07 -1.67
C LEU A 61 -18.66 -1.42 -1.27
N GLY A 62 -17.94 -2.26 -2.01
CA GLY A 62 -17.80 -3.69 -1.74
C GLY A 62 -16.80 -4.04 -0.64
N MET A 63 -16.00 -3.09 -0.17
CA MET A 63 -14.87 -3.33 0.74
C MET A 63 -15.28 -4.02 2.04
N GLN A 64 -16.36 -3.59 2.66
CA GLN A 64 -16.80 -4.10 3.95
C GLN A 64 -17.13 -5.60 3.88
N ALA A 65 -17.96 -6.01 2.94
CA ALA A 65 -18.35 -7.39 2.76
C ALA A 65 -17.13 -8.30 2.54
N ARG A 66 -16.21 -7.87 1.67
CA ARG A 66 -14.99 -8.64 1.36
C ARG A 66 -14.06 -8.81 2.57
N LEU A 67 -13.93 -7.79 3.40
CA LEU A 67 -13.11 -7.89 4.62
C LEU A 67 -13.79 -8.79 5.66
N GLN A 68 -15.12 -8.72 5.82
CA GLN A 68 -15.89 -9.56 6.75
C GLN A 68 -15.89 -11.04 6.37
N GLU A 69 -15.81 -11.38 5.08
CA GLU A 69 -15.64 -12.77 4.62
C GLU A 69 -14.35 -13.41 5.15
N ARG A 70 -13.28 -12.62 5.35
CA ARG A 70 -11.96 -13.12 5.74
C ARG A 70 -11.60 -12.87 7.21
N VAL A 71 -12.19 -11.86 7.82
CA VAL A 71 -11.94 -11.47 9.21
C VAL A 71 -13.23 -11.66 10.00
N ILE A 72 -13.46 -12.89 10.44
CA ILE A 72 -14.69 -13.32 11.09
C ILE A 72 -14.72 -12.82 12.54
N GLY A 73 -15.89 -12.32 12.98
CA GLY A 73 -16.12 -11.92 14.37
C GLY A 73 -15.51 -10.59 14.78
N GLN A 74 -15.08 -9.76 13.82
CA GLN A 74 -14.51 -8.43 14.05
C GLN A 74 -15.25 -7.34 13.25
N ASP A 75 -16.57 -7.47 13.13
CA ASP A 75 -17.40 -6.61 12.29
C ASP A 75 -17.27 -5.13 12.64
N ASP A 76 -17.25 -4.81 13.93
CA ASP A 76 -17.08 -3.44 14.43
C ASP A 76 -15.73 -2.83 14.02
N ALA A 77 -14.65 -3.60 14.10
CA ALA A 77 -13.32 -3.15 13.73
C ALA A 77 -13.25 -2.93 12.20
N VAL A 78 -13.77 -3.86 11.43
CA VAL A 78 -13.86 -3.77 9.96
C VAL A 78 -14.68 -2.53 9.56
N ASP A 79 -15.84 -2.32 10.15
CA ASP A 79 -16.70 -1.17 9.83
C ASP A 79 -16.00 0.16 10.10
N LYS A 80 -15.34 0.32 11.26
CA LYS A 80 -14.59 1.54 11.61
C LYS A 80 -13.46 1.82 10.61
N VAL A 81 -12.71 0.79 10.22
CA VAL A 81 -11.63 0.92 9.24
C VAL A 81 -12.18 1.31 7.87
N VAL A 82 -13.20 0.63 7.40
CA VAL A 82 -13.83 0.89 6.10
C VAL A 82 -14.41 2.31 6.04
N ARG A 83 -15.10 2.75 7.07
CA ARG A 83 -15.63 4.13 7.15
C ARG A 83 -14.52 5.17 7.10
N ALA A 84 -13.41 4.96 7.80
CA ALA A 84 -12.29 5.88 7.80
C ALA A 84 -11.63 5.96 6.40
N ILE A 85 -11.46 4.82 5.74
CA ILE A 85 -10.91 4.76 4.38
C ILE A 85 -11.85 5.46 3.39
N ARG A 86 -13.15 5.16 3.41
CA ARG A 86 -14.16 5.80 2.55
C ARG A 86 -14.16 7.31 2.73
N ARG A 87 -14.15 7.81 3.97
CA ARG A 87 -14.11 9.24 4.27
C ARG A 87 -12.86 9.92 3.72
N ASN A 88 -11.70 9.27 3.83
CA ASN A 88 -10.46 9.80 3.28
C ASN A 88 -10.53 9.91 1.75
N ARG A 89 -11.04 8.88 1.08
CA ARG A 89 -11.12 8.80 -0.38
C ARG A 89 -12.19 9.73 -0.98
N ALA A 90 -13.15 10.19 -0.18
CA ALA A 90 -14.12 11.21 -0.59
C ALA A 90 -13.51 12.63 -0.74
N GLY A 91 -12.19 12.77 -0.67
CA GLY A 91 -11.50 14.04 -0.92
C GLY A 91 -11.45 15.00 0.27
N LEU A 92 -11.79 14.53 1.46
CA LEU A 92 -11.85 15.35 2.68
C LEU A 92 -10.50 15.45 3.42
N LYS A 93 -9.40 14.97 2.81
CA LYS A 93 -8.11 14.87 3.48
C LYS A 93 -6.93 15.33 2.60
N ASP A 94 -5.86 15.74 3.28
CA ASP A 94 -4.58 16.13 2.71
C ASP A 94 -3.93 14.95 1.95
N PRO A 95 -3.56 15.10 0.67
CA PRO A 95 -2.92 14.07 -0.13
C PRO A 95 -1.53 13.64 0.39
N HIS A 96 -0.89 14.47 1.21
CA HIS A 96 0.42 14.19 1.81
C HIS A 96 0.34 13.31 3.08
N ARG A 97 -0.86 12.96 3.52
CA ARG A 97 -1.06 12.11 4.70
C ARG A 97 -1.49 10.69 4.30
N PRO A 98 -1.18 9.68 5.14
CA PRO A 98 -1.65 8.32 4.88
C PRO A 98 -3.17 8.25 4.82
N ILE A 99 -3.71 7.30 4.06
CA ILE A 99 -5.17 7.07 3.90
C ILE A 99 -5.86 6.88 5.24
N GLY A 100 -5.18 6.25 6.20
CA GLY A 100 -5.66 6.07 7.56
C GLY A 100 -4.54 5.57 8.46
N THR A 101 -4.60 5.98 9.72
CA THR A 101 -3.77 5.42 10.80
C THR A 101 -4.72 4.78 11.79
N PHE A 102 -4.48 3.50 12.10
CA PHE A 102 -5.33 2.69 12.95
C PHE A 102 -4.51 2.06 14.05
N LEU A 103 -5.06 2.04 15.24
CA LEU A 103 -4.46 1.37 16.39
C LEU A 103 -5.40 0.23 16.83
N PHE A 104 -4.90 -1.00 16.76
CA PHE A 104 -5.66 -2.19 17.13
C PHE A 104 -5.23 -2.71 18.50
N PHE A 105 -6.14 -2.67 19.45
CA PHE A 105 -5.97 -3.24 20.78
C PHE A 105 -6.72 -4.58 20.89
N GLY A 106 -6.13 -5.53 21.58
CA GLY A 106 -6.77 -6.81 21.87
C GLY A 106 -5.75 -7.92 22.09
N PRO A 107 -6.16 -9.07 22.64
CA PRO A 107 -5.29 -10.20 22.89
C PRO A 107 -4.70 -10.77 21.58
N THR A 108 -3.74 -11.66 21.72
CA THR A 108 -3.18 -12.41 20.56
C THR A 108 -4.24 -13.31 19.93
N GLY A 109 -4.15 -13.53 18.63
CA GLY A 109 -5.05 -14.45 17.91
C GLY A 109 -6.40 -13.88 17.48
N VAL A 110 -6.77 -12.64 17.84
CA VAL A 110 -8.06 -12.03 17.47
C VAL A 110 -8.14 -11.50 16.03
N GLY A 111 -7.07 -11.65 15.23
CA GLY A 111 -7.10 -11.29 13.81
C GLY A 111 -6.52 -9.91 13.46
N LYS A 112 -5.79 -9.21 14.36
CA LYS A 112 -5.19 -7.90 14.08
C LYS A 112 -4.30 -7.90 12.83
N THR A 113 -3.35 -8.81 12.77
CA THR A 113 -2.44 -8.96 11.62
C THR A 113 -3.18 -9.45 10.37
N GLN A 114 -4.20 -10.32 10.54
CA GLN A 114 -5.01 -10.79 9.41
C GLN A 114 -5.79 -9.65 8.76
N LEU A 115 -6.35 -8.73 9.55
CA LEU A 115 -7.03 -7.55 9.01
C LEU A 115 -6.07 -6.67 8.20
N ALA A 116 -4.83 -6.47 8.65
CA ALA A 116 -3.83 -5.70 7.90
C ALA A 116 -3.48 -6.38 6.56
N LYS A 117 -3.34 -7.71 6.52
CA LYS A 117 -3.13 -8.47 5.28
C LYS A 117 -4.30 -8.33 4.32
N CYS A 118 -5.53 -8.52 4.81
CA CYS A 118 -6.73 -8.37 3.99
C CYS A 118 -6.87 -6.94 3.42
N LEU A 119 -6.47 -5.93 4.20
CA LEU A 119 -6.42 -4.54 3.73
C LEU A 119 -5.38 -4.34 2.62
N ALA A 120 -4.18 -4.91 2.76
CA ALA A 120 -3.14 -4.83 1.74
C ALA A 120 -3.62 -5.49 0.43
N GLU A 121 -4.17 -6.69 0.52
CA GLU A 121 -4.72 -7.38 -0.65
C GLU A 121 -5.87 -6.60 -1.29
N TYR A 122 -6.81 -6.10 -0.50
CA TYR A 122 -7.96 -5.37 -1.04
C TYR A 122 -7.58 -4.01 -1.65
N LEU A 123 -6.70 -3.25 -1.00
CA LEU A 123 -6.32 -1.92 -1.44
C LEU A 123 -5.25 -1.94 -2.53
N PHE A 124 -4.38 -2.95 -2.52
CA PHE A 124 -3.16 -2.99 -3.34
C PHE A 124 -2.97 -4.31 -4.09
N ASP A 125 -4.01 -5.14 -4.18
CA ASP A 125 -4.13 -6.36 -4.97
C ASP A 125 -3.16 -7.49 -4.57
N SER A 126 -2.41 -7.36 -3.47
CA SER A 126 -1.55 -8.41 -2.93
C SER A 126 -1.32 -8.23 -1.43
N GLU A 127 -1.30 -9.35 -0.70
CA GLU A 127 -0.87 -9.38 0.70
C GLU A 127 0.62 -8.98 0.85
N ASP A 128 1.43 -9.18 -0.21
CA ASP A 128 2.84 -8.78 -0.22
C ASP A 128 3.04 -7.26 -0.22
N ASN A 129 1.99 -6.49 -0.55
CA ASN A 129 1.98 -5.04 -0.43
C ASN A 129 1.73 -4.60 1.03
N MET A 130 2.24 -5.38 1.96
CA MET A 130 2.32 -5.07 3.38
C MET A 130 3.79 -4.98 3.81
N ILE A 131 4.13 -3.87 4.46
CA ILE A 131 5.42 -3.66 5.14
C ILE A 131 5.19 -3.98 6.61
N ARG A 132 5.75 -5.08 7.11
CA ARG A 132 5.66 -5.44 8.52
C ARG A 132 6.96 -5.12 9.23
N ILE A 133 6.86 -4.38 10.32
CA ILE A 133 7.98 -4.04 11.20
C ILE A 133 7.64 -4.54 12.60
N ASP A 134 8.49 -5.38 13.16
CA ASP A 134 8.39 -5.84 14.53
C ASP A 134 9.01 -4.80 15.45
N MET A 135 8.18 -4.16 16.26
CA MET A 135 8.62 -3.08 17.14
C MET A 135 9.39 -3.56 18.36
N SER A 136 9.44 -4.87 18.61
CA SER A 136 10.32 -5.46 19.64
C SER A 136 11.81 -5.29 19.33
N GLU A 137 12.16 -5.05 18.07
CA GLU A 137 13.54 -4.72 17.66
C GLU A 137 13.93 -3.26 17.95
N TYR A 138 12.96 -2.43 18.35
CA TYR A 138 13.11 -0.99 18.53
C TYR A 138 12.85 -0.53 19.99
N THR A 139 13.37 -1.31 20.94
CA THR A 139 13.22 -1.06 22.37
C THR A 139 14.14 0.02 22.90
N GLU A 140 15.21 0.35 22.17
CA GLU A 140 16.22 1.31 22.60
C GLU A 140 16.10 2.64 21.81
N LYS A 141 16.46 3.75 22.48
CA LYS A 141 16.31 5.12 21.92
C LYS A 141 17.03 5.31 20.58
N PHE A 142 18.21 4.75 20.42
CA PHE A 142 19.00 4.91 19.19
C PHE A 142 18.51 4.02 18.04
N THR A 143 17.67 3.02 18.30
CA THR A 143 17.07 2.21 17.23
C THR A 143 16.02 2.99 16.43
N ALA A 144 15.48 4.08 16.98
CA ALA A 144 14.55 4.97 16.29
C ALA A 144 15.16 5.58 15.01
N SER A 145 16.47 5.91 15.03
CA SER A 145 17.18 6.39 13.84
C SER A 145 17.35 5.34 12.75
N ARG A 146 17.36 4.05 13.10
CA ARG A 146 17.33 2.96 12.11
C ARG A 146 16.01 2.86 11.38
N LEU A 147 14.91 3.25 12.03
CA LEU A 147 13.58 3.18 11.44
C LEU A 147 13.38 4.22 10.34
N ILE A 148 13.73 5.48 10.60
CA ILE A 148 13.46 6.61 9.69
C ILE A 148 14.71 7.22 9.04
N GLY A 149 15.90 6.85 9.51
CA GLY A 149 17.19 7.41 9.09
C GLY A 149 17.79 8.34 10.15
N ALA A 150 19.12 8.53 10.07
CA ALA A 150 19.84 9.43 10.95
C ALA A 150 19.64 10.89 10.51
N PRO A 151 19.48 11.84 11.46
CA PRO A 151 19.45 13.26 11.15
C PRO A 151 20.75 13.75 10.48
N PRO A 152 20.71 14.86 9.73
CA PRO A 152 21.92 15.46 9.17
C PRO A 152 23.00 15.70 10.24
N GLY A 153 24.24 15.26 9.96
CA GLY A 153 25.38 15.41 10.85
C GLY A 153 25.67 14.20 11.77
N TYR A 154 24.85 13.17 11.75
CA TYR A 154 25.12 11.93 12.49
C TYR A 154 25.71 10.86 11.58
N VAL A 155 26.46 9.92 12.16
CA VAL A 155 27.02 8.76 11.44
C VAL A 155 25.85 7.92 10.91
N GLY A 156 25.89 7.56 9.61
CA GLY A 156 24.79 6.84 8.94
C GLY A 156 23.78 7.75 8.21
N HIS A 157 24.00 9.05 8.14
CA HIS A 157 23.11 10.00 7.42
C HIS A 157 22.89 9.67 5.93
N GLY A 158 23.79 8.91 5.30
CA GLY A 158 23.63 8.45 3.90
C GLY A 158 22.80 7.17 3.75
N GLU A 159 22.52 6.46 4.83
CA GLU A 159 21.69 5.26 4.82
C GLU A 159 20.25 5.66 5.17
N GLY A 160 19.33 5.50 4.22
CA GLY A 160 17.90 5.72 4.45
C GLY A 160 17.38 4.80 5.58
N GLY A 161 16.41 5.28 6.37
CA GLY A 161 15.79 4.45 7.40
C GLY A 161 15.06 3.23 6.82
N GLN A 162 15.00 2.15 7.57
CA GLN A 162 14.39 0.89 7.13
C GLN A 162 12.95 1.09 6.63
N LEU A 163 12.13 1.82 7.38
CA LEU A 163 10.76 2.14 6.97
C LEU A 163 10.75 3.02 5.73
N SER A 164 11.55 4.09 5.71
CA SER A 164 11.61 5.04 4.61
C SER A 164 12.01 4.37 3.29
N GLU A 165 13.01 3.48 3.33
CA GLU A 165 13.45 2.72 2.16
C GLU A 165 12.40 1.71 1.69
N GLN A 166 11.74 1.00 2.61
CA GLN A 166 10.69 0.05 2.25
C GLN A 166 9.47 0.74 1.63
N VAL A 167 9.04 1.88 2.21
CA VAL A 167 7.93 2.68 1.66
C VAL A 167 8.31 3.29 0.31
N ARG A 168 9.57 3.73 0.13
CA ARG A 168 10.05 4.23 -1.17
C ARG A 168 10.01 3.17 -2.25
N ARG A 169 10.33 1.91 -1.91
CA ARG A 169 10.27 0.78 -2.85
C ARG A 169 8.84 0.30 -3.10
N LYS A 170 7.95 0.41 -2.10
CA LYS A 170 6.55 -0.01 -2.16
C LYS A 170 5.64 1.13 -1.72
N PRO A 171 5.46 2.18 -2.55
CA PRO A 171 4.69 3.37 -2.17
C PRO A 171 3.20 3.10 -1.95
N TYR A 172 2.68 2.03 -2.55
CA TYR A 172 1.31 1.56 -2.36
C TYR A 172 1.32 0.32 -1.47
N SER A 173 1.38 0.55 -0.16
CA SER A 173 1.46 -0.54 0.83
C SER A 173 0.71 -0.21 2.11
N VAL A 174 0.41 -1.24 2.88
CA VAL A 174 -0.02 -1.14 4.28
C VAL A 174 1.21 -1.29 5.16
N VAL A 175 1.48 -0.33 6.02
CA VAL A 175 2.54 -0.43 7.03
C VAL A 175 1.92 -0.98 8.30
N LEU A 176 2.39 -2.14 8.76
CA LEU A 176 2.03 -2.75 10.02
C LEU A 176 3.20 -2.62 11.00
N LEU A 177 2.98 -1.87 12.07
CA LEU A 177 3.89 -1.80 13.21
C LEU A 177 3.37 -2.79 14.26
N ASP A 178 3.96 -3.98 14.29
CA ASP A 178 3.53 -5.06 15.18
C ASP A 178 4.18 -4.91 16.57
N GLU A 179 3.47 -5.30 17.63
CA GLU A 179 3.91 -5.21 19.01
C GLU A 179 4.37 -3.79 19.43
N ILE A 180 3.59 -2.80 19.02
CA ILE A 180 3.91 -1.36 19.21
C ILE A 180 4.16 -0.99 20.68
N GLU A 181 3.57 -1.72 21.62
CA GLU A 181 3.74 -1.55 23.07
C GLU A 181 5.16 -1.83 23.55
N LYS A 182 5.96 -2.58 22.77
CA LYS A 182 7.37 -2.86 23.09
C LYS A 182 8.33 -1.78 22.61
N ALA A 183 7.86 -0.89 21.75
CA ALA A 183 8.68 0.17 21.19
C ALA A 183 9.12 1.19 22.24
N HIS A 184 10.33 1.75 22.06
CA HIS A 184 10.77 2.87 22.90
C HIS A 184 9.84 4.09 22.75
N PRO A 185 9.48 4.81 23.81
CA PRO A 185 8.58 5.97 23.75
C PRO A 185 8.95 7.04 22.71
N ALA A 186 10.23 7.22 22.42
CA ALA A 186 10.69 8.15 21.38
C ALA A 186 10.11 7.82 19.98
N ILE A 187 9.75 6.58 19.71
CA ILE A 187 9.17 6.16 18.42
C ILE A 187 7.75 6.69 18.24
N PHE A 188 6.96 6.75 19.32
CA PHE A 188 5.62 7.33 19.26
C PHE A 188 5.63 8.79 18.79
N ASN A 189 6.66 9.56 19.19
CA ASN A 189 6.84 10.95 18.74
C ASN A 189 7.20 11.07 17.25
N LEU A 190 7.67 9.99 16.64
CA LEU A 190 7.98 9.96 15.21
C LEU A 190 6.78 9.57 14.34
N LEU A 191 5.79 8.91 14.94
CA LEU A 191 4.60 8.41 14.25
C LEU A 191 3.42 9.40 14.34
N LEU A 192 3.50 10.40 15.21
CA LEU A 192 2.50 11.46 15.42
C LEU A 192 2.83 12.72 14.62
#